data_b8f1b1e9a277081969e445916da9cabb
#
_entry.id   b8f1b1e9a277081969e445916da9cabb
#
_cell.length_a   1.000
_cell.length_b   1.000
_cell.length_c   1.000
_cell.angle_alpha   90.00
_cell.angle_beta   90.00
_cell.angle_gamma   90.00
#
_symmetry.space_group_name_H-M   'P 1'
#
loop_
_entity.id
_entity.type
_entity.pdbx_description
1 polymer ?
#
loop_
_entity_poly.entity_id
_entity_poly.type
_entity_poly.pdbx_seq_one_letter_code
_entity_poly.pdbx_strand_id
1 'polypeptide(L)'
;MSRAAYDLADKVVLITGGNGGIGAATARTLLRRGARVVIADIDPATPGRATDLHPIHSLGCVADVRDPATLEAAVAQAVDHFGRLDVVIANAGLLAKAATLRNTPTADIEATLAVNVTGVANTVTAALPQVIARQGQVVLISSVFAFLNGMGTIPYAMSKAAVEQLGRGLRIELADHGVSVLTAYFSLVQTDMIARGVDEDPVVMELLGALPKAMLKRITPEQAAAGIADGLESRAVRVIRPNLWGPVSSLRGVLNPTLDTRFSRDRRILDVLARLDSRPAAVVPTPAATSAAPSRRKKP
;
A
#
# COMPACT_ATOMS: atom_id res chain seq x y z
N MET A 1 20.96 -21.82 -9.81
CA MET A 1 21.42 -20.82 -10.79
C MET A 1 21.05 -19.42 -10.25
N SER A 2 22.03 -18.55 -10.01
CA SER A 2 21.76 -17.14 -9.65
C SER A 2 21.10 -16.48 -10.86
N ARG A 3 19.84 -16.04 -10.73
CA ARG A 3 19.23 -15.18 -11.75
C ARG A 3 20.06 -13.90 -11.85
N ALA A 4 20.37 -13.46 -13.07
CA ALA A 4 20.97 -12.14 -13.29
C ALA A 4 20.12 -11.06 -12.62
N ALA A 5 20.76 -10.05 -12.06
CA ALA A 5 20.08 -8.91 -11.46
C ALA A 5 19.16 -8.26 -12.50
N TYR A 6 17.95 -7.87 -12.09
CA TYR A 6 17.03 -7.14 -12.95
C TYR A 6 17.45 -5.67 -12.99
N ASP A 7 17.98 -5.25 -14.14
CA ASP A 7 18.38 -3.87 -14.34
C ASP A 7 17.14 -2.95 -14.38
N LEU A 8 17.13 -1.94 -13.52
CA LEU A 8 16.07 -0.93 -13.46
C LEU A 8 16.25 0.21 -14.46
N ALA A 9 17.43 0.34 -15.08
CA ALA A 9 17.67 1.37 -16.08
C ALA A 9 16.66 1.26 -17.23
N ASP A 10 16.06 2.39 -17.60
CA ASP A 10 15.03 2.52 -18.65
C ASP A 10 13.75 1.68 -18.43
N LYS A 11 13.58 1.03 -17.30
CA LYS A 11 12.31 0.35 -16.97
C LYS A 11 11.24 1.38 -16.60
N VAL A 12 10.04 1.17 -17.11
CA VAL A 12 8.87 2.00 -16.79
C VAL A 12 8.12 1.35 -15.64
N VAL A 13 7.95 2.12 -14.55
CA VAL A 13 7.34 1.66 -13.30
C VAL A 13 6.12 2.53 -12.96
N LEU A 14 4.94 1.94 -12.89
CA LEU A 14 3.72 2.60 -12.42
C LEU A 14 3.56 2.39 -10.92
N ILE A 15 3.31 3.47 -10.17
CA ILE A 15 3.15 3.47 -8.71
C ILE A 15 1.82 4.14 -8.36
N THR A 16 0.87 3.40 -7.77
CA THR A 16 -0.35 3.99 -7.23
C THR A 16 -0.13 4.56 -5.83
N GLY A 17 -0.82 5.68 -5.49
CA GLY A 17 -0.56 6.41 -4.26
C GLY A 17 0.84 7.01 -4.23
N GLY A 18 1.31 7.49 -5.38
CA GLY A 18 2.71 7.91 -5.58
C GLY A 18 3.05 9.31 -5.07
N ASN A 19 2.06 10.11 -4.67
CA ASN A 19 2.29 11.48 -4.22
C ASN A 19 2.86 11.62 -2.81
N GLY A 20 2.81 10.58 -2.00
CA GLY A 20 3.24 10.67 -0.60
C GLY A 20 3.86 9.41 -0.04
N GLY A 21 4.42 9.53 1.16
CA GLY A 21 4.92 8.43 1.96
C GLY A 21 5.87 7.48 1.23
N ILE A 22 5.55 6.19 1.26
CA ILE A 22 6.35 5.13 0.62
C ILE A 22 6.37 5.31 -0.90
N GLY A 23 5.22 5.68 -1.53
CA GLY A 23 5.12 5.83 -2.98
C GLY A 23 6.07 6.89 -3.52
N ALA A 24 6.05 8.10 -2.95
CA ALA A 24 6.94 9.19 -3.36
C ALA A 24 8.43 8.88 -3.12
N ALA A 25 8.76 8.25 -1.99
CA ALA A 25 10.13 7.83 -1.71
C ALA A 25 10.59 6.74 -2.70
N THR A 26 9.70 5.82 -3.08
CA THR A 26 9.96 4.77 -4.08
C THR A 26 10.18 5.39 -5.45
N ALA A 27 9.34 6.34 -5.87
CA ALA A 27 9.50 7.06 -7.14
C ALA A 27 10.88 7.71 -7.23
N ARG A 28 11.26 8.48 -6.21
CA ARG A 28 12.61 9.10 -6.14
C ARG A 28 13.75 8.08 -6.19
N THR A 29 13.59 6.96 -5.50
CA THR A 29 14.63 5.91 -5.45
C THR A 29 14.80 5.23 -6.81
N LEU A 30 13.70 4.91 -7.49
CA LEU A 30 13.72 4.29 -8.80
C LEU A 30 14.28 5.23 -9.88
N LEU A 31 13.93 6.51 -9.86
CA LEU A 31 14.54 7.52 -10.74
C LEU A 31 16.07 7.59 -10.57
N ARG A 32 16.57 7.57 -9.33
CA ARG A 32 18.03 7.52 -9.08
C ARG A 32 18.69 6.23 -9.58
N ARG A 33 17.94 5.14 -9.76
CA ARG A 33 18.41 3.88 -10.38
C ARG A 33 18.19 3.84 -11.89
N GLY A 34 17.84 4.96 -12.51
CA GLY A 34 17.67 5.08 -13.96
C GLY A 34 16.32 4.63 -14.51
N ALA A 35 15.35 4.30 -13.66
CA ALA A 35 14.00 3.96 -14.11
C ALA A 35 13.22 5.22 -14.53
N ARG A 36 12.19 5.01 -15.34
CA ARG A 36 11.14 5.99 -15.64
C ARG A 36 9.92 5.67 -14.79
N VAL A 37 9.30 6.70 -14.22
CA VAL A 37 8.24 6.50 -13.21
C VAL A 37 6.93 7.13 -13.63
N VAL A 38 5.86 6.39 -13.53
CA VAL A 38 4.48 6.89 -13.66
C VAL A 38 3.86 6.92 -12.27
N ILE A 39 3.50 8.12 -11.81
CA ILE A 39 2.81 8.32 -10.53
C ILE A 39 1.32 8.38 -10.81
N ALA A 40 0.55 7.45 -10.25
CA ALA A 40 -0.91 7.47 -10.28
C ALA A 40 -1.44 7.77 -8.88
N ASP A 41 -2.25 8.82 -8.74
CA ASP A 41 -2.80 9.23 -7.45
C ASP A 41 -4.15 9.94 -7.66
N ILE A 42 -5.01 9.93 -6.65
CA ILE A 42 -6.33 10.59 -6.71
C ILE A 42 -6.21 12.14 -6.67
N ASP A 43 -5.10 12.67 -6.21
CA ASP A 43 -4.87 14.11 -6.12
C ASP A 43 -4.75 14.74 -7.52
N PRO A 44 -5.57 15.73 -7.88
CA PRO A 44 -5.50 16.40 -9.20
C PRO A 44 -4.16 17.12 -9.43
N ALA A 45 -3.36 17.40 -8.41
CA ALA A 45 -2.04 17.99 -8.54
C ALA A 45 -0.95 16.98 -9.00
N THR A 46 -1.27 15.71 -9.17
CA THR A 46 -0.33 14.63 -9.51
C THR A 46 0.51 14.92 -10.76
N PRO A 47 -0.04 15.46 -11.89
CA PRO A 47 0.77 15.75 -13.06
C PRO A 47 1.87 16.79 -12.79
N GLY A 48 1.55 17.87 -12.07
CA GLY A 48 2.52 18.89 -11.68
C GLY A 48 3.62 18.32 -10.78
N ARG A 49 3.25 17.55 -9.76
CA ARG A 49 4.19 16.91 -8.83
C ARG A 49 5.15 15.93 -9.53
N ALA A 50 4.67 15.21 -10.53
CA ALA A 50 5.55 14.35 -11.32
C ALA A 50 6.56 15.17 -12.13
N THR A 51 6.13 16.27 -12.76
CA THR A 51 7.01 17.18 -13.48
C THR A 51 8.10 17.76 -12.56
N ASP A 52 7.72 18.18 -11.35
CA ASP A 52 8.65 18.68 -10.33
C ASP A 52 9.65 17.61 -9.87
N LEU A 53 9.21 16.34 -9.84
CA LEU A 53 10.06 15.22 -9.46
C LEU A 53 11.15 14.94 -10.52
N HIS A 54 10.78 14.87 -11.80
CA HIS A 54 11.68 14.76 -12.93
C HIS A 54 10.96 15.05 -14.25
N PRO A 55 11.28 16.14 -14.97
CA PRO A 55 10.47 16.62 -16.10
C PRO A 55 10.42 15.67 -17.32
N ILE A 56 11.40 14.77 -17.46
CA ILE A 56 11.52 13.86 -18.63
C ILE A 56 11.23 12.39 -18.25
N HIS A 57 11.64 11.96 -17.04
CA HIS A 57 11.58 10.57 -16.64
C HIS A 57 10.43 10.27 -15.67
N SER A 58 9.56 11.25 -15.42
CA SER A 58 8.33 11.00 -14.67
C SER A 58 7.08 11.53 -15.36
N LEU A 59 5.98 10.81 -15.19
CA LEU A 59 4.65 11.13 -15.68
C LEU A 59 3.67 11.05 -14.51
N GLY A 60 2.77 12.01 -14.38
CA GLY A 60 1.71 12.01 -13.39
C GLY A 60 0.35 11.78 -14.01
N CYS A 61 -0.40 10.82 -13.47
CA CYS A 61 -1.77 10.51 -13.88
C CYS A 61 -2.71 10.66 -12.69
N VAL A 62 -3.85 11.32 -12.89
CA VAL A 62 -4.93 11.33 -11.88
C VAL A 62 -5.70 10.03 -11.99
N ALA A 63 -5.70 9.21 -10.95
CA ALA A 63 -6.38 7.93 -10.94
C ALA A 63 -6.90 7.56 -9.54
N ASP A 64 -8.15 7.10 -9.48
CA ASP A 64 -8.72 6.47 -8.30
C ASP A 64 -8.63 4.95 -8.43
N VAL A 65 -7.91 4.29 -7.54
CA VAL A 65 -7.73 2.83 -7.58
C VAL A 65 -9.04 2.05 -7.44
N ARG A 66 -10.11 2.70 -6.96
CA ARG A 66 -11.46 2.12 -6.88
C ARG A 66 -12.18 2.08 -8.23
N ASP A 67 -11.71 2.88 -9.19
CA ASP A 67 -12.25 2.97 -10.54
C ASP A 67 -11.28 2.36 -11.56
N PRO A 68 -11.56 1.14 -12.08
CA PRO A 68 -10.70 0.47 -13.06
C PRO A 68 -10.42 1.31 -14.31
N ALA A 69 -11.40 2.10 -14.79
CA ALA A 69 -11.22 2.89 -16.01
C ALA A 69 -10.13 3.95 -15.87
N THR A 70 -9.98 4.56 -14.68
CA THR A 70 -8.92 5.54 -14.43
C THR A 70 -7.52 4.89 -14.41
N LEU A 71 -7.43 3.64 -13.96
CA LEU A 71 -6.18 2.88 -13.95
C LEU A 71 -5.79 2.40 -15.35
N GLU A 72 -6.75 1.95 -16.14
CA GLU A 72 -6.56 1.61 -17.55
C GLU A 72 -6.06 2.84 -18.34
N ALA A 73 -6.65 4.01 -18.09
CA ALA A 73 -6.21 5.25 -18.68
C ALA A 73 -4.77 5.64 -18.26
N ALA A 74 -4.40 5.43 -16.98
CA ALA A 74 -3.05 5.67 -16.50
C ALA A 74 -2.03 4.71 -17.15
N VAL A 75 -2.38 3.44 -17.33
CA VAL A 75 -1.55 2.45 -18.05
C VAL A 75 -1.39 2.85 -19.52
N ALA A 76 -2.48 3.25 -20.20
CA ALA A 76 -2.41 3.70 -21.58
C ALA A 76 -1.49 4.93 -21.71
N GLN A 77 -1.65 5.95 -20.85
CA GLN A 77 -0.77 7.13 -20.84
C GLN A 77 0.71 6.75 -20.60
N ALA A 78 0.99 5.76 -19.73
CA ALA A 78 2.35 5.27 -19.50
C ALA A 78 2.95 4.66 -20.78
N VAL A 79 2.17 3.86 -21.50
CA VAL A 79 2.59 3.21 -22.75
C VAL A 79 2.73 4.23 -23.87
N ASP A 80 1.81 5.16 -24.01
CA ASP A 80 1.86 6.21 -25.05
C ASP A 80 3.09 7.13 -24.84
N HIS A 81 3.40 7.45 -23.57
CA HIS A 81 4.51 8.38 -23.26
C HIS A 81 5.89 7.70 -23.27
N PHE A 82 6.02 6.48 -22.74
CA PHE A 82 7.30 5.79 -22.58
C PHE A 82 7.46 4.55 -23.47
N GLY A 83 6.44 4.16 -24.24
CA GLY A 83 6.48 3.01 -25.14
C GLY A 83 6.34 1.64 -24.46
N ARG A 84 6.22 1.59 -23.13
CA ARG A 84 6.18 0.32 -22.37
C ARG A 84 5.71 0.53 -20.92
N LEU A 85 5.35 -0.59 -20.27
CA LEU A 85 5.22 -0.67 -18.81
C LEU A 85 5.83 -2.00 -18.34
N ASP A 86 6.83 -1.95 -17.48
CA ASP A 86 7.57 -3.12 -17.02
C ASP A 86 7.19 -3.57 -15.61
N VAL A 87 6.86 -2.63 -14.75
CA VAL A 87 6.61 -2.88 -13.32
C VAL A 87 5.38 -2.12 -12.87
N VAL A 88 4.54 -2.78 -12.08
CA VAL A 88 3.45 -2.13 -11.35
C VAL A 88 3.66 -2.28 -9.85
N ILE A 89 3.52 -1.17 -9.12
CA ILE A 89 3.59 -1.11 -7.65
C ILE A 89 2.23 -0.67 -7.13
N ALA A 90 1.45 -1.61 -6.63
CA ALA A 90 0.19 -1.34 -5.95
C ALA A 90 0.47 -0.88 -4.51
N ASN A 91 0.62 0.44 -4.36
CA ASN A 91 1.01 1.09 -3.11
C ASN A 91 -0.12 1.92 -2.48
N ALA A 92 -1.09 2.39 -3.25
CA ALA A 92 -2.22 3.14 -2.71
C ALA A 92 -2.87 2.39 -1.54
N GLY A 93 -3.21 3.11 -0.49
CA GLY A 93 -3.80 2.52 0.69
C GLY A 93 -4.25 3.58 1.68
N LEU A 94 -5.15 3.19 2.57
CA LEU A 94 -5.62 4.02 3.66
C LEU A 94 -5.62 3.25 4.98
N LEU A 95 -5.56 3.99 6.07
CA LEU A 95 -5.71 3.52 7.44
C LEU A 95 -6.86 4.31 8.06
N ALA A 96 -7.95 3.62 8.39
CA ALA A 96 -9.06 4.22 9.12
C ALA A 96 -8.65 4.56 10.57
N LYS A 97 -9.41 5.43 11.21
CA LYS A 97 -9.19 5.79 12.62
C LYS A 97 -9.26 4.53 13.49
N ALA A 98 -8.37 4.44 14.46
CA ALA A 98 -8.35 3.29 15.37
C ALA A 98 -9.63 3.18 16.21
N ALA A 99 -10.22 2.00 16.17
CA ALA A 99 -11.42 1.62 16.91
C ALA A 99 -11.47 0.10 17.11
N THR A 100 -12.23 -0.37 18.09
CA THR A 100 -12.60 -1.79 18.13
C THR A 100 -13.56 -2.09 16.98
N LEU A 101 -13.64 -3.34 16.53
CA LEU A 101 -14.56 -3.71 15.44
C LEU A 101 -16.01 -3.35 15.76
N ARG A 102 -16.43 -3.50 17.02
CA ARG A 102 -17.76 -3.14 17.50
C ARG A 102 -18.09 -1.66 17.27
N ASN A 103 -17.08 -0.81 17.32
CA ASN A 103 -17.22 0.64 17.21
C ASN A 103 -16.67 1.22 15.89
N THR A 104 -16.30 0.36 14.95
CA THR A 104 -15.86 0.76 13.61
C THR A 104 -17.09 0.94 12.72
N PRO A 105 -17.32 2.12 12.12
CA PRO A 105 -18.40 2.30 11.15
C PRO A 105 -18.26 1.36 9.96
N THR A 106 -19.36 0.79 9.47
CA THR A 106 -19.35 -0.07 8.28
C THR A 106 -18.74 0.64 7.07
N ALA A 107 -19.01 1.93 6.91
CA ALA A 107 -18.42 2.74 5.84
C ALA A 107 -16.89 2.79 5.89
N ASP A 108 -16.27 2.78 7.07
CA ASP A 108 -14.81 2.76 7.23
C ASP A 108 -14.23 1.39 6.84
N ILE A 109 -14.95 0.32 7.16
CA ILE A 109 -14.58 -1.05 6.73
C ILE A 109 -14.63 -1.12 5.20
N GLU A 110 -15.76 -0.70 4.60
CA GLU A 110 -15.97 -0.69 3.15
C GLU A 110 -14.93 0.17 2.44
N ALA A 111 -14.67 1.39 2.89
CA ALA A 111 -13.66 2.27 2.32
C ALA A 111 -12.25 1.64 2.40
N THR A 112 -11.91 1.03 3.53
CA THR A 112 -10.62 0.35 3.72
C THR A 112 -10.46 -0.81 2.74
N LEU A 113 -11.47 -1.65 2.59
CA LEU A 113 -11.44 -2.79 1.67
C LEU A 113 -11.47 -2.34 0.21
N ALA A 114 -12.27 -1.32 -0.14
CA ALA A 114 -12.36 -0.78 -1.49
C ALA A 114 -11.01 -0.26 -1.99
N VAL A 115 -10.23 0.44 -1.14
CA VAL A 115 -8.91 0.95 -1.53
C VAL A 115 -7.85 -0.12 -1.40
N ASN A 116 -7.73 -0.75 -0.22
CA ASN A 116 -6.59 -1.60 0.11
C ASN A 116 -6.66 -3.00 -0.49
N VAL A 117 -7.83 -3.47 -0.92
CA VAL A 117 -8.02 -4.82 -1.51
C VAL A 117 -8.45 -4.69 -2.96
N THR A 118 -9.65 -4.16 -3.20
CA THR A 118 -10.19 -4.03 -4.56
C THR A 118 -9.31 -3.10 -5.41
N GLY A 119 -8.87 -1.95 -4.86
CA GLY A 119 -7.98 -1.02 -5.55
C GLY A 119 -6.61 -1.62 -5.88
N VAL A 120 -6.07 -2.48 -5.02
CA VAL A 120 -4.83 -3.23 -5.30
C VAL A 120 -5.07 -4.23 -6.44
N ALA A 121 -6.16 -4.98 -6.41
CA ALA A 121 -6.52 -5.92 -7.48
C ALA A 121 -6.73 -5.18 -8.81
N ASN A 122 -7.50 -4.10 -8.82
CA ASN A 122 -7.72 -3.26 -10.01
C ASN A 122 -6.39 -2.74 -10.60
N THR A 123 -5.49 -2.22 -9.74
CA THR A 123 -4.17 -1.72 -10.15
C THR A 123 -3.36 -2.81 -10.85
N VAL A 124 -3.34 -4.02 -10.30
CA VAL A 124 -2.64 -5.16 -10.90
C VAL A 124 -3.31 -5.55 -12.20
N THR A 125 -4.63 -5.75 -12.22
CA THR A 125 -5.38 -6.20 -13.40
C THR A 125 -5.19 -5.26 -14.59
N ALA A 126 -5.27 -3.94 -14.39
CA ALA A 126 -5.05 -2.95 -15.45
C ALA A 126 -3.63 -3.03 -16.05
N ALA A 127 -2.62 -3.32 -15.25
CA ALA A 127 -1.23 -3.35 -15.69
C ALA A 127 -0.77 -4.71 -16.25
N LEU A 128 -1.46 -5.82 -15.88
CA LEU A 128 -1.02 -7.18 -16.20
C LEU A 128 -0.70 -7.43 -17.68
N PRO A 129 -1.51 -7.00 -18.68
CA PRO A 129 -1.21 -7.24 -20.08
C PRO A 129 0.19 -6.70 -20.47
N GLN A 130 0.52 -5.50 -20.03
CA GLN A 130 1.81 -4.88 -20.30
C GLN A 130 2.96 -5.54 -19.54
N VAL A 131 2.77 -5.84 -18.27
CA VAL A 131 3.76 -6.47 -17.41
C VAL A 131 4.09 -7.90 -17.92
N ILE A 132 3.09 -8.66 -18.38
CA ILE A 132 3.27 -9.98 -18.98
C ILE A 132 4.07 -9.87 -20.28
N ALA A 133 3.70 -8.97 -21.19
CA ALA A 133 4.39 -8.74 -22.45
C ALA A 133 5.89 -8.40 -22.27
N ARG A 134 6.27 -7.88 -21.09
CA ARG A 134 7.66 -7.51 -20.73
C ARG A 134 8.36 -8.50 -19.82
N GLN A 135 7.70 -9.59 -19.43
CA GLN A 135 8.19 -10.52 -18.39
C GLN A 135 8.65 -9.74 -17.14
N GLY A 136 7.84 -8.78 -16.78
CA GLY A 136 8.14 -7.73 -15.79
C GLY A 136 7.92 -8.16 -14.35
N GLN A 137 7.43 -7.22 -13.51
CA GLN A 137 7.25 -7.49 -12.09
C GLN A 137 6.01 -6.79 -11.53
N VAL A 138 5.35 -7.44 -10.58
CA VAL A 138 4.28 -6.88 -9.75
C VAL A 138 4.80 -6.71 -8.33
N VAL A 139 4.59 -5.54 -7.73
CA VAL A 139 4.92 -5.26 -6.33
C VAL A 139 3.64 -4.92 -5.58
N LEU A 140 3.40 -5.59 -4.47
CA LEU A 140 2.25 -5.38 -3.60
C LEU A 140 2.71 -4.86 -2.24
N ILE A 141 2.20 -3.70 -1.82
CA ILE A 141 2.53 -3.13 -0.51
C ILE A 141 1.56 -3.66 0.54
N SER A 142 2.06 -4.63 1.32
CA SER A 142 1.37 -5.19 2.47
C SER A 142 1.89 -4.57 3.78
N SER A 143 1.73 -5.23 4.90
CA SER A 143 2.14 -4.80 6.24
C SER A 143 2.46 -6.00 7.10
N VAL A 144 3.17 -5.79 8.21
CA VAL A 144 3.30 -6.79 9.28
C VAL A 144 1.93 -7.17 9.87
N PHE A 145 0.92 -6.30 9.74
CA PHE A 145 -0.46 -6.62 10.09
C PHE A 145 -1.12 -7.70 9.22
N ALA A 146 -0.50 -8.11 8.12
CA ALA A 146 -0.94 -9.28 7.37
C ALA A 146 -0.79 -10.59 8.17
N PHE A 147 0.11 -10.62 9.16
CA PHE A 147 0.39 -11.79 9.97
C PHE A 147 0.41 -11.54 11.50
N LEU A 148 0.11 -10.33 11.93
CA LEU A 148 -0.14 -10.01 13.34
C LEU A 148 -1.64 -9.75 13.54
N ASN A 149 -2.11 -9.91 14.79
CA ASN A 149 -3.48 -9.48 15.08
C ASN A 149 -3.62 -7.95 14.90
N GLY A 150 -4.80 -7.55 14.46
CA GLY A 150 -5.11 -6.15 14.16
C GLY A 150 -5.93 -5.47 15.24
N MET A 151 -5.70 -5.76 16.52
CA MET A 151 -6.45 -5.13 17.61
C MET A 151 -6.43 -3.61 17.49
N GLY A 152 -7.61 -2.99 17.56
CA GLY A 152 -7.79 -1.55 17.34
C GLY A 152 -7.75 -1.11 15.87
N THR A 153 -7.46 -2.00 14.90
CA THR A 153 -7.44 -1.69 13.47
C THR A 153 -7.72 -2.93 12.60
N ILE A 154 -8.70 -3.72 13.00
CA ILE A 154 -9.04 -4.99 12.36
C ILE A 154 -9.28 -4.84 10.84
N PRO A 155 -10.05 -3.86 10.31
CA PRO A 155 -10.26 -3.75 8.87
C PRO A 155 -8.97 -3.57 8.07
N TYR A 156 -8.01 -2.83 8.61
CA TYR A 156 -6.70 -2.66 7.98
C TYR A 156 -5.92 -3.99 7.96
N ALA A 157 -5.86 -4.71 9.09
CA ALA A 157 -5.19 -6.00 9.16
C ALA A 157 -5.80 -7.01 8.19
N MET A 158 -7.16 -7.11 8.13
CA MET A 158 -7.87 -7.91 7.13
C MET A 158 -7.46 -7.56 5.71
N SER A 159 -7.39 -6.26 5.38
CA SER A 159 -7.01 -5.81 4.05
C SER A 159 -5.58 -6.21 3.69
N LYS A 160 -4.63 -6.12 4.63
CA LYS A 160 -3.22 -6.47 4.38
C LYS A 160 -2.98 -7.99 4.32
N ALA A 161 -3.78 -8.78 5.02
CA ALA A 161 -3.82 -10.24 4.87
C ALA A 161 -4.36 -10.64 3.49
N ALA A 162 -5.40 -9.96 2.98
CA ALA A 162 -5.92 -10.18 1.63
C ALA A 162 -4.86 -9.86 0.56
N VAL A 163 -4.11 -8.76 0.70
CA VAL A 163 -2.99 -8.41 -0.21
C VAL A 163 -1.88 -9.46 -0.17
N GLU A 164 -1.54 -10.01 1.00
CA GLU A 164 -0.60 -11.13 1.09
C GLU A 164 -1.09 -12.33 0.29
N GLN A 165 -2.37 -12.71 0.46
CA GLN A 165 -2.94 -13.86 -0.24
C GLN A 165 -3.00 -13.63 -1.76
N LEU A 166 -3.36 -12.42 -2.21
CA LEU A 166 -3.30 -12.03 -3.62
C LEU A 166 -1.88 -12.21 -4.17
N GLY A 167 -0.85 -11.71 -3.47
CA GLY A 167 0.54 -11.84 -3.90
C GLY A 167 1.01 -13.30 -4.00
N ARG A 168 0.56 -14.16 -3.09
CA ARG A 168 0.87 -15.60 -3.11
C ARG A 168 0.21 -16.29 -4.31
N GLY A 169 -1.05 -15.97 -4.61
CA GLY A 169 -1.78 -16.51 -5.77
C GLY A 169 -1.14 -16.07 -7.08
N LEU A 170 -0.98 -14.76 -7.28
CA LEU A 170 -0.37 -14.18 -8.49
C LEU A 170 1.02 -14.73 -8.79
N ARG A 171 1.82 -15.01 -7.76
CA ARG A 171 3.15 -15.58 -7.94
C ARG A 171 3.12 -16.95 -8.65
N ILE A 172 2.09 -17.74 -8.41
CA ILE A 172 1.92 -19.05 -9.06
C ILE A 172 1.31 -18.87 -10.45
N GLU A 173 0.23 -18.08 -10.55
CA GLU A 173 -0.48 -17.86 -11.81
C GLU A 173 0.39 -17.21 -12.90
N LEU A 174 1.33 -16.33 -12.50
CA LEU A 174 2.18 -15.59 -13.43
C LEU A 174 3.55 -16.25 -13.69
N ALA A 175 3.81 -17.41 -13.10
CA ALA A 175 5.11 -18.08 -13.22
C ALA A 175 5.47 -18.41 -14.67
N ASP A 176 4.56 -18.99 -15.45
CA ASP A 176 4.76 -19.34 -16.85
C ASP A 176 4.90 -18.11 -17.77
N HIS A 177 4.38 -16.97 -17.32
CA HIS A 177 4.54 -15.69 -18.04
C HIS A 177 5.90 -15.01 -17.75
N GLY A 178 6.77 -15.59 -16.92
CA GLY A 178 8.06 -15.01 -16.54
C GLY A 178 7.96 -13.78 -15.65
N VAL A 179 6.76 -13.46 -15.16
CA VAL A 179 6.52 -12.32 -14.25
C VAL A 179 6.87 -12.69 -12.82
N SER A 180 7.62 -11.84 -12.13
CA SER A 180 7.86 -12.00 -10.70
C SER A 180 6.90 -11.15 -9.87
N VAL A 181 6.51 -11.68 -8.71
CA VAL A 181 5.63 -10.97 -7.76
C VAL A 181 6.36 -10.80 -6.44
N LEU A 182 6.53 -9.54 -6.03
CA LEU A 182 7.12 -9.13 -4.77
C LEU A 182 6.03 -8.64 -3.82
N THR A 183 5.89 -9.25 -2.64
CA THR A 183 5.09 -8.70 -1.55
C THR A 183 6.00 -8.04 -0.52
N ALA A 184 5.81 -6.74 -0.30
CA ALA A 184 6.58 -5.96 0.66
C ALA A 184 5.79 -5.75 1.96
N TYR A 185 6.39 -6.12 3.08
CA TYR A 185 5.80 -6.02 4.41
C TYR A 185 6.53 -4.97 5.22
N PHE A 186 5.84 -3.92 5.55
CA PHE A 186 6.39 -2.84 6.38
C PHE A 186 5.69 -2.79 7.74
N SER A 187 6.46 -2.44 8.77
CA SER A 187 5.93 -2.04 10.08
C SER A 187 5.64 -0.54 10.04
N LEU A 188 5.82 0.15 11.16
CA LEU A 188 5.59 1.59 11.28
C LEU A 188 6.58 2.38 10.39
N VAL A 189 6.11 2.90 9.27
CA VAL A 189 6.88 3.78 8.38
C VAL A 189 6.51 5.24 8.69
N GLN A 190 7.50 6.10 8.86
CA GLN A 190 7.31 7.52 9.17
C GLN A 190 6.66 8.26 7.97
N THR A 191 5.35 8.26 7.91
CA THR A 191 4.53 8.86 6.85
C THR A 191 3.39 9.65 7.48
N ASP A 192 2.77 10.54 6.70
CA ASP A 192 1.58 11.29 7.14
C ASP A 192 0.44 10.38 7.58
N MET A 193 0.30 9.20 6.97
CA MET A 193 -0.68 8.20 7.37
C MET A 193 -0.46 7.74 8.81
N ILE A 194 0.79 7.47 9.19
CA ILE A 194 1.13 7.05 10.55
C ILE A 194 1.10 8.24 11.51
N ALA A 195 1.56 9.41 11.11
CA ALA A 195 1.47 10.62 11.93
C ALA A 195 0.02 10.88 12.36
N ARG A 196 -0.90 10.98 11.38
CA ARG A 196 -2.32 11.28 11.67
C ARG A 196 -3.10 10.11 12.28
N GLY A 197 -2.84 8.87 11.81
CA GLY A 197 -3.63 7.69 12.24
C GLY A 197 -3.13 7.04 13.52
N VAL A 198 -1.89 7.33 13.93
CA VAL A 198 -1.23 6.67 15.06
C VAL A 198 -0.67 7.70 16.05
N ASP A 199 0.19 8.62 15.60
CA ASP A 199 0.96 9.46 16.52
C ASP A 199 0.14 10.57 17.16
N GLU A 200 -0.85 11.11 16.44
CA GLU A 200 -1.77 12.13 16.93
C GLU A 200 -2.88 11.56 17.84
N ASP A 201 -2.99 10.23 17.97
CA ASP A 201 -4.00 9.58 18.80
C ASP A 201 -3.39 9.08 20.12
N PRO A 202 -3.65 9.77 21.27
CA PRO A 202 -3.07 9.40 22.56
C PRO A 202 -3.41 7.98 23.02
N VAL A 203 -4.62 7.48 22.68
CA VAL A 203 -5.04 6.14 23.09
C VAL A 203 -4.33 5.07 22.24
N VAL A 204 -4.09 5.35 20.96
CA VAL A 204 -3.27 4.47 20.10
C VAL A 204 -1.83 4.45 20.57
N MET A 205 -1.27 5.61 20.94
CA MET A 205 0.09 5.68 21.48
C MET A 205 0.23 4.91 22.78
N GLU A 206 -0.78 4.91 23.63
CA GLU A 206 -0.79 4.11 24.86
C GLU A 206 -0.90 2.61 24.55
N LEU A 207 -1.74 2.19 23.56
CA LEU A 207 -1.80 0.82 23.11
C LEU A 207 -0.44 0.35 22.60
N LEU A 208 0.23 1.16 21.79
CA LEU A 208 1.59 0.86 21.34
C LEU A 208 2.57 0.78 22.53
N GLY A 209 2.45 1.66 23.52
CA GLY A 209 3.27 1.65 24.74
C GLY A 209 3.14 0.36 25.57
N ALA A 210 2.04 -0.38 25.43
CA ALA A 210 1.85 -1.68 26.07
C ALA A 210 2.55 -2.83 25.31
N LEU A 211 3.00 -2.60 24.07
CA LEU A 211 3.68 -3.60 23.24
C LEU A 211 5.20 -3.63 23.50
N PRO A 212 5.88 -4.76 23.22
CA PRO A 212 7.33 -4.83 23.30
C PRO A 212 8.01 -3.76 22.41
N LYS A 213 8.98 -3.03 22.98
CA LYS A 213 9.69 -1.93 22.26
C LYS A 213 10.28 -2.36 20.91
N ALA A 214 10.73 -3.61 20.78
CA ALA A 214 11.25 -4.13 19.52
C ALA A 214 10.20 -4.11 18.39
N MET A 215 8.91 -4.27 18.72
CA MET A 215 7.81 -4.22 17.76
C MET A 215 7.52 -2.79 17.25
N LEU A 216 7.98 -1.78 17.97
CA LEU A 216 7.72 -0.36 17.69
C LEU A 216 8.82 0.30 16.85
N LYS A 217 9.83 -0.48 16.42
CA LYS A 217 10.92 0.06 15.58
C LYS A 217 10.36 0.63 14.29
N ARG A 218 10.56 1.94 14.11
CA ARG A 218 10.16 2.67 12.91
C ARG A 218 11.24 2.64 11.85
N ILE A 219 10.81 2.76 10.60
CA ILE A 219 11.68 2.98 9.44
C ILE A 219 11.25 4.24 8.71
N THR A 220 12.17 4.82 7.94
CA THR A 220 11.82 5.96 7.08
C THR A 220 11.20 5.48 5.76
N PRO A 221 10.48 6.35 5.02
CA PRO A 221 10.01 6.05 3.67
C PRO A 221 11.15 5.65 2.72
N GLU A 222 12.33 6.23 2.87
CA GLU A 222 13.51 5.94 2.06
C GLU A 222 14.05 4.52 2.32
N GLN A 223 14.00 4.06 3.58
CA GLN A 223 14.38 2.68 3.93
C GLN A 223 13.40 1.66 3.36
N ALA A 224 12.10 1.98 3.34
CA ALA A 224 11.09 1.16 2.67
C ALA A 224 11.32 1.13 1.15
N ALA A 225 11.54 2.28 0.54
CA ALA A 225 11.81 2.44 -0.89
C ALA A 225 13.08 1.70 -1.34
N ALA A 226 14.16 1.80 -0.57
CA ALA A 226 15.39 1.03 -0.83
C ALA A 226 15.10 -0.47 -0.82
N GLY A 227 14.33 -0.96 0.18
CA GLY A 227 13.92 -2.36 0.24
C GLY A 227 13.11 -2.81 -0.98
N ILE A 228 12.20 -1.97 -1.50
CA ILE A 228 11.43 -2.25 -2.71
C ILE A 228 12.35 -2.34 -3.92
N ALA A 229 13.25 -1.36 -4.10
CA ALA A 229 14.15 -1.32 -5.24
C ALA A 229 15.15 -2.48 -5.25
N ASP A 230 15.75 -2.82 -4.09
CA ASP A 230 16.61 -4.01 -3.94
C ASP A 230 15.84 -5.31 -4.22
N GLY A 231 14.57 -5.37 -3.78
CA GLY A 231 13.66 -6.47 -4.05
C GLY A 231 13.35 -6.63 -5.52
N LEU A 232 13.15 -5.55 -6.26
CA LEU A 232 12.97 -5.54 -7.71
C LEU A 232 14.22 -6.04 -8.43
N GLU A 233 15.40 -5.51 -8.13
CA GLU A 233 16.67 -5.93 -8.76
C GLU A 233 16.98 -7.40 -8.54
N SER A 234 16.69 -7.93 -7.34
CA SER A 234 16.89 -9.35 -7.03
C SER A 234 15.72 -10.25 -7.43
N ARG A 235 14.64 -9.71 -7.99
CA ARG A 235 13.36 -10.42 -8.23
C ARG A 235 12.92 -11.21 -6.98
N ALA A 236 13.03 -10.55 -5.82
CA ALA A 236 12.69 -11.16 -4.54
C ALA A 236 11.19 -11.46 -4.46
N VAL A 237 10.83 -12.54 -3.79
CA VAL A 237 9.41 -12.88 -3.55
C VAL A 237 8.81 -12.12 -2.38
N ARG A 238 9.66 -11.65 -1.47
CA ARG A 238 9.23 -10.85 -0.31
C ARG A 238 10.33 -9.92 0.16
N VAL A 239 9.92 -8.76 0.67
CA VAL A 239 10.73 -7.81 1.43
C VAL A 239 10.04 -7.56 2.76
N ILE A 240 10.77 -7.63 3.87
CA ILE A 240 10.23 -7.33 5.21
C ILE A 240 11.14 -6.30 5.85
N ARG A 241 10.59 -5.17 6.29
CA ARG A 241 11.34 -4.12 7.00
C ARG A 241 10.55 -3.61 8.21
N PRO A 242 11.19 -3.41 9.36
CA PRO A 242 12.58 -3.84 9.69
C PRO A 242 12.76 -5.37 9.63
N ASN A 243 14.01 -5.83 9.44
CA ASN A 243 14.32 -7.26 9.23
C ASN A 243 13.93 -8.16 10.41
N LEU A 244 13.80 -7.60 11.63
CA LEU A 244 13.39 -8.33 12.83
C LEU A 244 12.03 -9.06 12.66
N TRP A 245 11.18 -8.61 11.74
CA TRP A 245 9.89 -9.25 11.46
C TRP A 245 10.00 -10.52 10.59
N GLY A 246 11.15 -10.77 9.99
CA GLY A 246 11.38 -11.96 9.17
C GLY A 246 11.14 -13.28 9.90
N PRO A 247 11.83 -13.52 11.06
CA PRO A 247 11.56 -14.70 11.88
C PRO A 247 10.11 -14.80 12.36
N VAL A 248 9.51 -13.67 12.79
CA VAL A 248 8.10 -13.64 13.22
C VAL A 248 7.17 -14.09 12.10
N SER A 249 7.36 -13.56 10.88
CA SER A 249 6.58 -13.97 9.70
C SER A 249 6.73 -15.47 9.40
N SER A 250 7.93 -16.02 9.53
CA SER A 250 8.19 -17.44 9.24
C SER A 250 7.62 -18.39 10.29
N LEU A 251 7.60 -17.95 11.56
CA LEU A 251 7.15 -18.75 12.70
C LEU A 251 5.74 -18.38 13.19
N ARG A 252 5.02 -17.55 12.44
CA ARG A 252 3.73 -16.99 12.84
C ARG A 252 2.69 -18.04 13.27
N GLY A 253 2.71 -19.24 12.68
CA GLY A 253 1.79 -20.32 13.04
C GLY A 253 1.96 -20.82 14.48
N VAL A 254 3.15 -20.63 15.07
CA VAL A 254 3.46 -20.98 16.46
C VAL A 254 3.42 -19.76 17.37
N LEU A 255 3.96 -18.64 16.89
CA LEU A 255 4.10 -17.42 17.70
C LEU A 255 2.75 -16.70 17.91
N ASN A 256 1.89 -16.61 16.88
CA ASN A 256 0.65 -15.86 16.97
C ASN A 256 -0.30 -16.42 18.06
N PRO A 257 -0.59 -17.73 18.16
CA PRO A 257 -1.44 -18.24 19.23
C PRO A 257 -0.95 -17.88 20.64
N THR A 258 0.38 -17.90 20.83
CA THR A 258 1.00 -17.53 22.10
C THR A 258 0.87 -16.04 22.39
N LEU A 259 1.17 -15.20 21.40
CA LEU A 259 1.06 -13.74 21.51
C LEU A 259 -0.41 -13.32 21.74
N ASP A 260 -1.34 -13.89 20.98
CA ASP A 260 -2.76 -13.59 21.09
C ASP A 260 -3.31 -13.97 22.48
N THR A 261 -2.90 -15.14 22.99
CA THR A 261 -3.24 -15.57 24.37
C THR A 261 -2.67 -14.61 25.41
N ARG A 262 -1.44 -14.15 25.22
CA ARG A 262 -0.79 -13.19 26.14
C ARG A 262 -1.51 -11.84 26.10
N PHE A 263 -1.77 -11.30 24.91
CA PHE A 263 -2.41 -9.98 24.75
C PHE A 263 -3.85 -9.98 25.24
N SER A 264 -4.61 -11.08 25.06
CA SER A 264 -5.97 -11.21 25.57
C SER A 264 -6.07 -11.27 27.11
N ARG A 265 -4.93 -11.37 27.82
CA ARG A 265 -4.85 -11.39 29.29
C ARG A 265 -4.11 -10.18 29.86
N ASP A 266 -3.49 -9.34 29.03
CA ASP A 266 -2.77 -8.14 29.50
C ASP A 266 -3.77 -7.02 29.83
N ARG A 267 -3.91 -6.70 31.10
CA ARG A 267 -4.84 -5.66 31.61
C ARG A 267 -4.62 -4.31 30.96
N ARG A 268 -3.38 -3.92 30.69
CA ARG A 268 -3.07 -2.62 30.04
C ARG A 268 -3.65 -2.55 28.65
N ILE A 269 -3.53 -3.64 27.88
CA ILE A 269 -4.12 -3.73 26.52
C ILE A 269 -5.64 -3.70 26.60
N LEU A 270 -6.24 -4.50 27.51
CA LEU A 270 -7.68 -4.57 27.65
C LEU A 270 -8.31 -3.23 28.09
N ASP A 271 -7.67 -2.51 29.00
CA ASP A 271 -8.13 -1.18 29.45
C ASP A 271 -8.08 -0.14 28.32
N VAL A 272 -7.04 -0.18 27.47
CA VAL A 272 -6.95 0.70 26.30
C VAL A 272 -8.01 0.32 25.25
N LEU A 273 -8.23 -0.95 24.98
CA LEU A 273 -9.28 -1.41 24.05
C LEU A 273 -10.67 -1.01 24.54
N ALA A 274 -10.95 -1.06 25.85
CA ALA A 274 -12.21 -0.59 26.42
C ALA A 274 -12.41 0.92 26.18
N ARG A 275 -11.35 1.74 26.24
CA ARG A 275 -11.42 3.17 25.89
C ARG A 275 -11.62 3.40 24.40
N LEU A 276 -11.00 2.62 23.53
CA LEU A 276 -11.29 2.65 22.08
C LEU A 276 -12.75 2.29 21.80
N ASP A 277 -13.30 1.34 22.56
CA ASP A 277 -14.66 0.88 22.42
C ASP A 277 -15.71 1.87 22.95
N SER A 278 -15.35 2.76 23.86
CA SER A 278 -16.22 3.82 24.39
C SER A 278 -16.20 5.12 23.57
N ARG A 279 -15.40 5.21 22.51
CA ARG A 279 -15.35 6.41 21.67
C ARG A 279 -16.65 6.55 20.87
N PRO A 280 -17.13 7.79 20.65
CA PRO A 280 -18.18 8.03 19.66
C PRO A 280 -17.71 7.52 18.30
N ALA A 281 -18.58 6.81 17.58
CA ALA A 281 -18.28 6.39 16.21
C ALA A 281 -17.89 7.62 15.38
N ALA A 282 -16.70 7.63 14.82
CA ALA A 282 -16.24 8.75 14.01
C ALA A 282 -17.02 8.72 12.69
N VAL A 283 -17.83 9.74 12.44
CA VAL A 283 -18.44 9.94 11.12
C VAL A 283 -17.32 10.42 10.19
N VAL A 284 -16.86 9.56 9.28
CA VAL A 284 -15.99 10.02 8.18
C VAL A 284 -16.83 10.93 7.28
N PRO A 285 -16.38 12.16 6.97
CA PRO A 285 -17.03 12.94 5.93
C PRO A 285 -16.94 12.17 4.63
N THR A 286 -18.06 11.70 4.11
CA THR A 286 -18.14 11.20 2.74
C THR A 286 -17.61 12.30 1.83
N PRO A 287 -16.64 12.02 0.93
CA PRO A 287 -16.24 12.99 -0.08
C PRO A 287 -17.50 13.39 -0.83
N ALA A 288 -17.82 14.68 -0.83
CA ALA A 288 -19.01 15.19 -1.49
C ALA A 288 -18.97 14.72 -2.94
N ALA A 289 -20.00 13.96 -3.35
CA ALA A 289 -20.24 13.67 -4.75
C ALA A 289 -20.30 15.03 -5.46
N THR A 290 -19.40 15.25 -6.39
CA THR A 290 -19.39 16.46 -7.21
C THR A 290 -20.74 16.52 -7.93
N SER A 291 -21.65 17.36 -7.47
CA SER A 291 -22.95 17.54 -8.08
C SER A 291 -22.71 18.04 -9.50
N ALA A 292 -23.06 17.21 -10.48
CA ALA A 292 -23.12 17.62 -11.86
C ALA A 292 -24.06 18.85 -11.96
N ALA A 293 -23.52 19.99 -12.35
CA ALA A 293 -24.29 21.19 -12.57
C ALA A 293 -25.33 20.90 -13.68
N PRO A 294 -26.63 21.29 -13.50
CA PRO A 294 -27.65 21.05 -14.51
C PRO A 294 -27.32 21.84 -15.77
N SER A 295 -27.22 21.13 -16.89
CA SER A 295 -27.06 21.72 -18.22
C SER A 295 -28.18 22.71 -18.47
N ARG A 296 -27.88 24.01 -18.60
CA ARG A 296 -28.83 25.01 -19.09
C ARG A 296 -29.22 24.66 -20.52
N ARG A 297 -30.42 24.07 -20.70
CA ARG A 297 -31.08 24.02 -22.00
C ARG A 297 -31.34 25.45 -22.46
N LYS A 298 -30.68 25.87 -23.53
CA LYS A 298 -31.12 27.02 -24.32
C LYS A 298 -32.44 26.65 -24.96
N LYS A 299 -33.51 27.41 -24.70
CA LYS A 299 -34.74 27.40 -25.48
C LYS A 299 -34.56 28.24 -26.75
N PRO A 300 -35.31 27.90 -27.80
CA PRO A 300 -35.17 28.44 -29.14
C PRO A 300 -35.53 29.91 -29.26
#